data_ffe1009c4edd81eb75ce723c948b0628
#
_entry.id   ffe1009c4edd81eb75ce723c948b0628
#
_cell.length_a   1.000
_cell.length_b   1.000
_cell.length_c   1.000
_cell.angle_alpha   90.00
_cell.angle_beta   90.00
_cell.angle_gamma   90.00
#
_symmetry.space_group_name_H-M   'P 1'
#
loop_
_entity.id
_entity.type
_entity.pdbx_description
1 polymer ?
#
loop_
_entity_poly.entity_id
_entity_poly.type
_entity_poly.pdbx_seq_one_letter_code
_entity_poly.pdbx_strand_id
1 'polypeptide(L)'
;MKKSILFALIGASTIGLEAGDWGKAPVDKTPVEECVDLGGNLSVGYETNYIFRGVVFAGDSVWTDVNYTIDGLPLPITVGAWYLNGINDSAFGAGLDELRLYARAALGTFAGFNFDLGYTHYTFPEFRSNVRPIGGYGEANFGISRSLGFVDLNYGMAYGFGGGGFAPAGWFHDLGIKKAFTLTDDVSLVLGAGVTYTDGYWGPSGWNNYYATASLPIALNCRTTLTPYIGYLGAPDTWVVDGIFGTNQAQSDVLHGGVSLNVSF
;
A
#
# COMPACT_ATOMS: atom_id res chain seq x y z
N MET A 1 -10.23 24.46 -20.87
CA MET A 1 -11.00 23.32 -20.29
C MET A 1 -10.10 22.72 -19.23
N LYS A 2 -10.44 22.91 -17.93
CA LYS A 2 -9.65 22.38 -16.82
C LYS A 2 -9.91 20.88 -16.73
N LYS A 3 -8.96 20.04 -17.11
CA LYS A 3 -9.01 18.62 -16.84
C LYS A 3 -8.72 18.42 -15.35
N SER A 4 -9.74 18.17 -14.56
CA SER A 4 -9.56 17.70 -13.18
C SER A 4 -9.04 16.28 -13.26
N ILE A 5 -7.76 16.09 -12.99
CA ILE A 5 -7.16 14.77 -12.86
C ILE A 5 -7.63 14.23 -11.51
N LEU A 6 -8.56 13.30 -11.56
CA LEU A 6 -9.11 12.61 -10.42
C LEU A 6 -8.16 11.47 -10.04
N PHE A 7 -7.33 11.67 -9.02
CA PHE A 7 -6.49 10.58 -8.50
C PHE A 7 -7.32 9.66 -7.62
N ALA A 8 -7.59 8.47 -8.13
CA ALA A 8 -8.13 7.39 -7.34
C ALA A 8 -7.05 6.90 -6.37
N LEU A 9 -7.19 7.24 -5.09
CA LEU A 9 -6.40 6.65 -4.02
C LEU A 9 -6.89 5.23 -3.78
N ILE A 10 -6.17 4.30 -4.33
CA ILE A 10 -6.43 2.90 -4.10
C ILE A 10 -5.73 2.52 -2.81
N GLY A 11 -6.52 2.37 -1.75
CA GLY A 11 -6.06 1.72 -0.55
C GLY A 11 -5.80 0.24 -0.85
N ALA A 12 -4.63 -0.07 -1.38
CA ALA A 12 -4.09 -1.38 -1.10
C ALA A 12 -3.67 -1.32 0.35
N SER A 13 -4.37 -2.02 1.18
CA SER A 13 -4.07 -2.19 2.59
C SER A 13 -2.87 -3.13 2.75
N THR A 14 -1.79 -2.75 2.16
CA THR A 14 -0.49 -2.99 2.70
C THR A 14 -0.24 -1.77 3.56
N ILE A 15 0.02 -1.94 4.82
CA ILE A 15 0.75 -0.96 5.59
C ILE A 15 2.22 -1.02 5.09
N GLY A 16 2.42 -1.02 3.83
CA GLY A 16 3.50 -0.48 3.10
C GLY A 16 2.88 0.78 2.54
N LEU A 17 3.35 1.94 2.90
CA LEU A 17 3.06 3.15 2.18
C LEU A 17 3.40 2.85 0.72
N GLU A 18 2.41 2.41 -0.05
CA GLU A 18 2.57 2.58 -1.49
C GLU A 18 2.84 4.07 -1.64
N ALA A 19 4.01 4.42 -2.18
CA ALA A 19 4.29 5.76 -2.65
C ALA A 19 3.31 6.04 -3.81
N GLY A 20 2.03 6.06 -3.46
CA GLY A 20 0.94 6.44 -4.33
C GLY A 20 1.01 7.94 -4.48
N ASP A 21 0.84 8.41 -5.67
CA ASP A 21 0.84 9.79 -6.11
C ASP A 21 0.15 10.75 -5.11
N TRP A 22 0.96 11.30 -4.22
CA TRP A 22 0.55 12.27 -3.21
C TRP A 22 0.45 13.61 -3.91
N GLY A 23 -0.76 14.02 -4.20
CA GLY A 23 -1.19 15.19 -4.94
C GLY A 23 -0.18 16.33 -5.03
N LYS A 24 0.20 16.67 -6.25
CA LYS A 24 1.01 17.83 -6.59
C LYS A 24 0.38 19.10 -6.02
N ALA A 25 1.05 19.75 -5.07
CA ALA A 25 0.76 21.14 -4.78
C ALA A 25 1.14 21.99 -6.01
N PRO A 26 0.37 23.02 -6.37
CA PRO A 26 0.69 23.87 -7.52
C PRO A 26 1.93 24.70 -7.19
N VAL A 27 3.04 24.43 -7.87
CA VAL A 27 4.23 25.28 -7.87
C VAL A 27 4.14 26.26 -9.02
N ASP A 28 4.20 27.56 -8.75
CA ASP A 28 4.25 28.63 -9.75
C ASP A 28 5.65 29.27 -9.79
N LYS A 29 6.23 29.30 -11.02
CA LYS A 29 7.26 30.23 -11.53
C LYS A 29 8.76 29.94 -11.35
N THR A 30 9.24 29.03 -12.14
CA THR A 30 10.49 29.16 -12.94
C THR A 30 10.23 28.51 -14.30
N PRO A 31 11.00 28.79 -15.39
CA PRO A 31 10.73 28.17 -16.69
C PRO A 31 10.81 26.66 -16.53
N VAL A 32 9.62 26.07 -16.36
CA VAL A 32 9.41 24.68 -16.10
C VAL A 32 9.71 23.97 -17.40
N GLU A 33 10.71 23.12 -17.44
CA GLU A 33 10.65 21.98 -18.36
C GLU A 33 9.26 21.41 -18.23
N GLU A 34 8.46 21.44 -19.30
CA GLU A 34 7.12 20.85 -19.28
C GLU A 34 7.29 19.38 -18.87
N CYS A 35 6.92 19.07 -17.64
CA CYS A 35 6.92 17.72 -17.15
C CYS A 35 5.75 17.00 -17.79
N VAL A 36 6.01 16.42 -18.96
CA VAL A 36 5.04 15.58 -19.66
C VAL A 36 4.88 14.31 -18.86
N ASP A 37 3.69 14.07 -18.32
CA ASP A 37 3.31 12.84 -17.67
C ASP A 37 2.95 11.81 -18.75
N LEU A 38 3.74 10.76 -18.87
CA LEU A 38 3.52 9.66 -19.79
C LEU A 38 2.70 8.52 -19.17
N GLY A 39 2.28 8.67 -17.91
CA GLY A 39 1.51 7.67 -17.17
C GLY A 39 2.36 6.60 -16.50
N GLY A 40 3.68 6.69 -16.58
CA GLY A 40 4.61 5.76 -15.98
C GLY A 40 5.10 6.22 -14.60
N ASN A 41 5.39 5.25 -13.73
CA ASN A 41 5.87 5.52 -12.39
C ASN A 41 6.87 4.45 -11.95
N LEU A 42 7.97 4.86 -11.33
CA LEU A 42 8.97 4.02 -10.70
C LEU A 42 9.17 4.47 -9.27
N SER A 43 9.02 3.54 -8.33
CA SER A 43 9.33 3.79 -6.93
C SER A 43 10.34 2.78 -6.43
N VAL A 44 11.19 3.23 -5.50
CA VAL A 44 12.08 2.37 -4.73
C VAL A 44 12.00 2.79 -3.28
N GLY A 45 12.15 1.85 -2.36
CA GLY A 45 12.08 2.18 -0.94
C GLY A 45 12.82 1.20 -0.06
N TYR A 46 13.00 1.65 1.19
CA TYR A 46 13.49 0.89 2.31
C TYR A 46 12.50 1.03 3.47
N GLU A 47 12.29 -0.05 4.20
CA GLU A 47 11.49 -0.07 5.42
C GLU A 47 12.10 -0.98 6.49
N THR A 48 11.93 -0.58 7.75
CA THR A 48 12.47 -1.31 8.90
C THR A 48 11.68 -2.57 9.23
N ASN A 49 10.43 -2.62 8.83
CA ASN A 49 9.56 -3.78 8.95
C ASN A 49 8.59 -3.80 7.78
N TYR A 50 8.55 -4.89 7.06
CA TYR A 50 7.55 -5.16 6.07
C TYR A 50 6.30 -5.72 6.73
N ILE A 51 5.23 -4.93 6.71
CA ILE A 51 3.95 -5.29 7.31
C ILE A 51 2.93 -5.56 6.21
N PHE A 52 2.45 -6.79 6.15
CA PHE A 52 1.41 -7.18 5.19
C PHE A 52 0.13 -7.57 5.91
N ARG A 53 -0.97 -6.87 5.62
CA ARG A 53 -2.29 -7.14 6.22
C ARG A 53 -2.25 -7.20 7.76
N GLY A 54 -1.46 -6.33 8.40
CA GLY A 54 -1.31 -6.24 9.84
C GLY A 54 -0.35 -7.25 10.45
N VAL A 55 0.35 -8.02 9.65
CA VAL A 55 1.36 -8.99 10.08
C VAL A 55 2.73 -8.55 9.62
N VAL A 56 3.72 -8.56 10.52
CA VAL A 56 5.13 -8.35 10.16
C VAL A 56 5.66 -9.58 9.45
N PHE A 57 5.91 -9.46 8.16
CA PHE A 57 6.41 -10.57 7.33
C PHE A 57 7.92 -10.60 7.24
N ALA A 58 8.57 -9.45 7.28
CA ALA A 58 10.03 -9.33 7.33
C ALA A 58 10.43 -8.11 8.15
N GLY A 59 11.68 -8.12 8.63
CA GLY A 59 12.34 -6.94 9.18
C GLY A 59 12.78 -5.99 8.07
N ASP A 60 14.01 -5.46 8.18
CA ASP A 60 14.55 -4.57 7.15
C ASP A 60 14.33 -5.09 5.74
N SER A 61 13.73 -4.28 4.90
CA SER A 61 13.38 -4.66 3.54
C SER A 61 13.66 -3.55 2.55
N VAL A 62 14.01 -3.91 1.32
CA VAL A 62 14.06 -3.02 0.17
C VAL A 62 13.03 -3.44 -0.84
N TRP A 63 12.40 -2.48 -1.49
CA TRP A 63 11.38 -2.77 -2.48
C TRP A 63 11.45 -1.83 -3.68
N THR A 64 10.87 -2.26 -4.78
CA THR A 64 10.67 -1.46 -5.98
C THR A 64 9.28 -1.69 -6.54
N ASP A 65 8.69 -0.66 -7.11
CA ASP A 65 7.44 -0.71 -7.86
C ASP A 65 7.62 -0.02 -9.21
N VAL A 66 7.11 -0.64 -10.26
CA VAL A 66 6.99 -0.03 -11.58
C VAL A 66 5.57 -0.21 -12.06
N ASN A 67 4.95 0.88 -12.49
CA ASN A 67 3.59 0.82 -13.00
C ASN A 67 3.37 1.80 -14.16
N TYR A 68 2.32 1.53 -14.90
CA TYR A 68 1.90 2.34 -16.03
C TYR A 68 0.37 2.42 -16.10
N THR A 69 -0.15 3.62 -16.27
CA THR A 69 -1.59 3.87 -16.42
C THR A 69 -1.95 4.07 -17.89
N ILE A 70 -2.87 3.25 -18.37
CA ILE A 70 -3.38 3.28 -19.74
C ILE A 70 -4.65 4.13 -19.74
N ASP A 71 -4.53 5.41 -20.15
CA ASP A 71 -5.64 6.37 -20.13
C ASP A 71 -6.54 6.34 -21.37
N GLY A 72 -6.13 5.65 -22.43
CA GLY A 72 -6.89 5.57 -23.70
C GLY A 72 -8.10 4.63 -23.69
N LEU A 73 -8.37 3.96 -22.59
CA LEU A 73 -9.47 3.02 -22.41
C LEU A 73 -10.71 3.72 -21.82
N PRO A 74 -11.92 3.12 -21.94
CA PRO A 74 -13.13 3.66 -21.31
C PRO A 74 -12.99 3.86 -19.79
N LEU A 75 -12.18 3.03 -19.16
CA LEU A 75 -11.76 3.17 -17.76
C LEU A 75 -10.23 3.20 -17.74
N PRO A 76 -9.60 4.14 -17.03
CA PRO A 76 -8.15 4.10 -16.81
C PRO A 76 -7.75 2.80 -16.10
N ILE A 77 -6.76 2.11 -16.67
CA ILE A 77 -6.23 0.86 -16.09
C ILE A 77 -4.76 1.05 -15.78
N THR A 78 -4.38 0.85 -14.53
CA THR A 78 -2.99 0.80 -14.11
C THR A 78 -2.55 -0.66 -14.02
N VAL A 79 -1.43 -0.99 -14.65
CA VAL A 79 -0.76 -2.28 -14.54
C VAL A 79 0.61 -2.07 -13.91
N GLY A 80 1.06 -3.01 -13.11
CA GLY A 80 2.35 -2.85 -12.46
C GLY A 80 2.94 -4.14 -11.90
N ALA A 81 4.20 -4.00 -11.48
CA ALA A 81 4.97 -5.03 -10.81
C ALA A 81 5.67 -4.41 -9.59
N TRP A 82 5.50 -5.03 -8.45
CA TRP A 82 6.16 -4.66 -7.21
C TRP A 82 6.99 -5.84 -6.71
N TYR A 83 8.21 -5.57 -6.27
CA TYR A 83 9.13 -6.57 -5.76
C TYR A 83 9.72 -6.11 -4.43
N LEU A 84 9.80 -7.03 -3.47
CA LEU A 84 10.43 -6.83 -2.18
C LEU A 84 11.47 -7.92 -1.92
N ASN A 85 12.60 -7.51 -1.35
CA ASN A 85 13.60 -8.37 -0.75
C ASN A 85 13.71 -8.04 0.75
N GLY A 86 13.38 -8.99 1.61
CA GLY A 86 13.60 -8.92 3.04
C GLY A 86 15.07 -9.20 3.37
N ILE A 87 15.75 -8.20 3.93
CA ILE A 87 17.19 -8.28 4.26
C ILE A 87 17.38 -9.06 5.55
N ASN A 88 16.53 -8.83 6.54
CA ASN A 88 16.61 -9.42 7.87
C ASN A 88 15.31 -10.13 8.24
N ASP A 89 15.45 -11.15 9.07
CA ASP A 89 14.42 -11.90 9.81
C ASP A 89 13.01 -11.85 9.22
N SER A 90 12.66 -12.86 8.44
CA SER A 90 11.25 -13.07 8.11
C SER A 90 10.53 -13.80 9.25
N ALA A 91 9.22 -13.58 9.39
CA ALA A 91 8.35 -14.35 10.28
C ALA A 91 8.43 -15.86 10.04
N PHE A 92 9.02 -16.28 8.93
CA PHE A 92 9.13 -17.67 8.48
C PHE A 92 10.56 -18.25 8.61
N GLY A 93 11.50 -17.51 9.22
CA GLY A 93 12.87 -17.96 9.47
C GLY A 93 13.77 -18.09 8.24
N ALA A 94 13.37 -17.55 7.10
CA ALA A 94 14.14 -17.47 5.85
C ALA A 94 13.96 -16.08 5.24
N GLY A 95 14.84 -15.65 4.37
CA GLY A 95 14.66 -14.43 3.60
C GLY A 95 13.31 -14.43 2.88
N LEU A 96 12.59 -13.32 2.88
CA LEU A 96 11.33 -13.17 2.19
C LEU A 96 11.57 -12.36 0.91
N ASP A 97 11.37 -13.00 -0.23
CA ASP A 97 11.23 -12.32 -1.51
C ASP A 97 9.77 -12.39 -1.95
N GLU A 98 9.20 -11.27 -2.30
CA GLU A 98 7.83 -11.20 -2.77
C GLU A 98 7.76 -10.43 -4.09
N LEU A 99 7.09 -11.01 -5.08
CA LEU A 99 6.75 -10.36 -6.34
C LEU A 99 5.24 -10.29 -6.48
N ARG A 100 4.72 -9.08 -6.71
CA ARG A 100 3.33 -8.82 -7.05
C ARG A 100 3.22 -8.36 -8.48
N LEU A 101 2.30 -8.97 -9.22
CA LEU A 101 1.83 -8.45 -10.50
C LEU A 101 0.40 -8.00 -10.31
N TYR A 102 0.09 -6.77 -10.70
CA TYR A 102 -1.24 -6.22 -10.44
C TYR A 102 -1.82 -5.45 -11.62
N ALA A 103 -3.14 -5.39 -11.64
CA ALA A 103 -3.90 -4.52 -12.50
C ALA A 103 -5.03 -3.88 -11.71
N ARG A 104 -5.30 -2.59 -11.94
CA ARG A 104 -6.34 -1.81 -11.27
C ARG A 104 -7.08 -0.94 -12.26
N ALA A 105 -8.41 -0.89 -12.14
CA ALA A 105 -9.28 -0.04 -12.94
C ALA A 105 -9.93 1.02 -12.05
N ALA A 106 -9.81 2.29 -12.43
CA ALA A 106 -10.56 3.38 -11.81
C ALA A 106 -11.99 3.37 -12.39
N LEU A 107 -12.97 2.98 -11.57
CA LEU A 107 -14.38 2.86 -11.99
C LEU A 107 -15.09 4.23 -12.07
N GLY A 108 -14.45 5.29 -11.58
CA GLY A 108 -14.97 6.65 -11.58
C GLY A 108 -15.64 7.06 -10.28
N THR A 109 -16.32 8.21 -10.32
CA THR A 109 -16.94 8.83 -9.14
C THR A 109 -18.44 8.74 -9.20
N PHE A 110 -19.07 8.24 -8.15
CA PHE A 110 -20.51 8.23 -7.98
C PHE A 110 -20.89 8.79 -6.59
N ALA A 111 -21.81 9.73 -6.55
CA ALA A 111 -22.27 10.41 -5.31
C ALA A 111 -21.12 11.00 -4.45
N GLY A 112 -20.03 11.42 -5.09
CA GLY A 112 -18.84 11.98 -4.42
C GLY A 112 -17.90 10.92 -3.83
N PHE A 113 -18.15 9.64 -4.07
CA PHE A 113 -17.23 8.55 -3.78
C PHE A 113 -16.51 8.11 -5.03
N ASN A 114 -15.22 7.87 -4.94
CA ASN A 114 -14.42 7.24 -5.98
C ASN A 114 -14.39 5.74 -5.73
N PHE A 115 -14.46 4.97 -6.80
CA PHE A 115 -14.45 3.51 -6.77
C PHE A 115 -13.32 2.97 -7.64
N ASP A 116 -12.70 1.92 -7.18
CA ASP A 116 -11.72 1.17 -7.93
C ASP A 116 -11.87 -0.33 -7.73
N LEU A 117 -11.37 -1.10 -8.69
CA LEU A 117 -11.34 -2.55 -8.68
C LEU A 117 -9.98 -3.02 -9.16
N GLY A 118 -9.39 -4.01 -8.51
CA GLY A 118 -8.10 -4.54 -8.88
C GLY A 118 -7.97 -6.05 -8.71
N TYR A 119 -6.90 -6.56 -9.26
CA TYR A 119 -6.41 -7.91 -9.03
C TYR A 119 -4.92 -7.85 -8.79
N THR A 120 -4.44 -8.61 -7.80
CA THR A 120 -3.02 -8.76 -7.49
C THR A 120 -2.67 -10.24 -7.44
N HIS A 121 -1.62 -10.63 -8.12
CA HIS A 121 -1.04 -11.96 -8.02
C HIS A 121 0.27 -11.88 -7.26
N TYR A 122 0.38 -12.64 -6.20
CA TYR A 122 1.55 -12.74 -5.32
C TYR A 122 2.35 -13.98 -5.66
N THR A 123 3.66 -13.85 -5.74
CA THR A 123 4.60 -14.96 -5.86
C THR A 123 5.77 -14.73 -4.90
N PHE A 124 6.38 -15.81 -4.41
CA PHE A 124 7.48 -15.80 -3.46
C PHE A 124 8.66 -16.57 -4.04
N PRO A 125 9.50 -15.94 -4.90
CA PRO A 125 10.49 -16.62 -5.72
C PRO A 125 11.54 -17.41 -4.95
N GLU A 126 11.98 -16.88 -3.81
CA GLU A 126 13.05 -17.46 -2.99
C GLU A 126 12.57 -18.06 -1.67
N PHE A 127 11.27 -18.13 -1.45
CA PHE A 127 10.76 -18.73 -0.23
C PHE A 127 11.04 -20.23 -0.20
N ARG A 128 12.19 -20.58 0.33
CA ARG A 128 12.64 -21.97 0.51
C ARG A 128 12.30 -22.44 1.92
N SER A 129 11.05 -22.67 2.19
CA SER A 129 10.67 -23.46 3.36
C SER A 129 11.00 -24.93 3.09
N ASN A 130 11.80 -25.56 3.99
CA ASN A 130 11.95 -27.02 4.00
C ASN A 130 10.62 -27.74 4.27
N VAL A 131 9.55 -27.01 4.57
CA VAL A 131 8.25 -27.56 4.96
C VAL A 131 7.26 -27.56 3.80
N ARG A 132 7.20 -26.56 2.93
CA ARG A 132 6.48 -26.50 1.62
C ARG A 132 6.75 -25.15 0.95
N PRO A 133 6.94 -25.12 -0.38
CA PRO A 133 6.95 -23.82 -1.08
C PRO A 133 5.58 -23.16 -0.89
N ILE A 134 5.57 -21.89 -0.50
CA ILE A 134 4.34 -21.09 -0.60
C ILE A 134 4.09 -20.90 -2.09
N GLY A 135 3.03 -21.53 -2.59
CA GLY A 135 2.56 -21.28 -3.94
C GLY A 135 2.06 -19.83 -4.05
N GLY A 136 2.18 -19.25 -5.23
CA GLY A 136 1.55 -17.97 -5.50
C GLY A 136 0.04 -18.02 -5.27
N TYR A 137 -0.56 -16.88 -4.93
CA TYR A 137 -2.00 -16.74 -4.79
C TYR A 137 -2.47 -15.43 -5.40
N GLY A 138 -3.78 -15.32 -5.62
CA GLY A 138 -4.40 -14.12 -6.15
C GLY A 138 -5.31 -13.44 -5.14
N GLU A 139 -5.47 -12.13 -5.29
CA GLU A 139 -6.47 -11.33 -4.58
C GLU A 139 -7.28 -10.47 -5.54
N ALA A 140 -8.60 -10.41 -5.31
CA ALA A 140 -9.41 -9.33 -5.84
C ALA A 140 -9.44 -8.20 -4.82
N ASN A 141 -9.26 -6.97 -5.29
CA ASN A 141 -9.22 -5.77 -4.46
C ASN A 141 -10.33 -4.82 -4.88
N PHE A 142 -10.96 -4.17 -3.92
CA PHE A 142 -11.95 -3.14 -4.15
C PHE A 142 -11.72 -1.96 -3.21
N GLY A 143 -11.77 -0.75 -3.74
CA GLY A 143 -11.55 0.48 -3.00
C GLY A 143 -12.70 1.46 -3.14
N ILE A 144 -12.97 2.17 -2.05
CA ILE A 144 -13.89 3.32 -2.00
C ILE A 144 -13.17 4.45 -1.26
N SER A 145 -13.18 5.65 -1.84
CA SER A 145 -12.63 6.81 -1.17
C SER A 145 -13.50 8.04 -1.35
N ARG A 146 -13.42 8.97 -0.40
CA ARG A 146 -14.11 10.26 -0.43
C ARG A 146 -13.35 11.33 0.32
N SER A 147 -13.16 12.49 -0.30
CA SER A 147 -12.68 13.66 0.39
C SER A 147 -13.85 14.42 1.04
N LEU A 148 -13.72 14.68 2.34
CA LEU A 148 -14.65 15.52 3.09
C LEU A 148 -14.16 16.98 3.22
N GLY A 149 -13.06 17.33 2.53
CA GLY A 149 -12.41 18.64 2.57
C GLY A 149 -11.45 18.80 3.75
N PHE A 150 -11.85 18.43 4.96
CA PHE A 150 -10.98 18.48 6.14
C PHE A 150 -10.22 17.16 6.38
N VAL A 151 -10.71 16.03 5.86
CA VAL A 151 -10.10 14.71 5.93
C VAL A 151 -10.55 13.87 4.74
N ASP A 152 -9.72 12.94 4.30
CA ASP A 152 -10.07 11.94 3.30
C ASP A 152 -10.39 10.62 4.01
N LEU A 153 -11.51 10.01 3.61
CA LEU A 153 -11.92 8.67 4.03
C LEU A 153 -11.50 7.67 2.97
N ASN A 154 -11.05 6.52 3.38
CA ASN A 154 -10.79 5.38 2.52
C ASN A 154 -11.30 4.09 3.16
N TYR A 155 -11.87 3.24 2.32
CA TYR A 155 -12.20 1.88 2.66
C TYR A 155 -11.68 0.97 1.57
N GLY A 156 -10.88 0.00 1.95
CA GLY A 156 -10.35 -1.04 1.09
C GLY A 156 -10.83 -2.42 1.52
N MET A 157 -11.07 -3.29 0.58
CA MET A 157 -11.24 -4.71 0.86
C MET A 157 -10.48 -5.56 -0.14
N ALA A 158 -9.99 -6.70 0.33
CA ALA A 158 -9.34 -7.70 -0.48
C ALA A 158 -9.92 -9.07 -0.20
N TYR A 159 -10.08 -9.87 -1.25
CA TYR A 159 -10.46 -11.26 -1.14
C TYR A 159 -9.32 -12.14 -1.65
N GLY A 160 -8.70 -12.89 -0.73
CA GLY A 160 -7.71 -13.89 -1.07
C GLY A 160 -8.38 -15.15 -1.60
N PHE A 161 -7.95 -15.62 -2.77
CA PHE A 161 -8.52 -16.83 -3.41
C PHE A 161 -7.98 -18.14 -2.82
N GLY A 162 -7.07 -18.04 -1.86
CA GLY A 162 -6.33 -19.20 -1.38
C GLY A 162 -5.31 -19.70 -2.38
N GLY A 163 -4.71 -20.83 -2.05
CA GLY A 163 -3.68 -21.49 -2.82
C GLY A 163 -3.16 -22.67 -2.04
N GLY A 164 -2.00 -23.19 -2.39
CA GLY A 164 -1.32 -24.19 -1.56
C GLY A 164 -0.63 -23.56 -0.34
N GLY A 165 -0.62 -24.22 0.79
CA GLY A 165 0.15 -23.81 1.96
C GLY A 165 -0.51 -22.73 2.82
N PHE A 166 0.17 -21.60 3.03
CA PHE A 166 -0.30 -20.49 3.88
C PHE A 166 -1.01 -19.37 3.11
N ALA A 167 -1.44 -19.63 1.86
CA ALA A 167 -2.10 -18.62 1.06
C ALA A 167 -3.43 -18.18 1.70
N PRO A 168 -3.65 -16.88 1.87
CA PRO A 168 -4.87 -16.35 2.46
C PRO A 168 -6.11 -16.75 1.65
N ALA A 169 -7.21 -17.09 2.37
CA ALA A 169 -8.49 -17.39 1.76
C ALA A 169 -9.61 -16.76 2.58
N GLY A 170 -10.15 -15.65 2.12
CA GLY A 170 -11.19 -14.89 2.83
C GLY A 170 -11.07 -13.39 2.60
N TRP A 171 -11.78 -12.62 3.40
CA TRP A 171 -11.85 -11.16 3.27
C TRP A 171 -10.93 -10.45 4.26
N PHE A 172 -10.30 -9.40 3.77
CA PHE A 172 -9.59 -8.42 4.56
C PHE A 172 -10.19 -7.04 4.29
N HIS A 173 -10.44 -6.28 5.35
CA HIS A 173 -11.05 -4.96 5.30
C HIS A 173 -10.14 -3.95 5.98
N ASP A 174 -10.03 -2.76 5.40
CA ASP A 174 -9.29 -1.63 5.93
C ASP A 174 -10.17 -0.38 5.87
N LEU A 175 -10.38 0.26 7.00
CA LEU A 175 -11.06 1.54 7.11
C LEU A 175 -10.06 2.56 7.63
N GLY A 176 -9.75 3.57 6.84
CA GLY A 176 -8.77 4.59 7.16
C GLY A 176 -9.24 5.99 6.93
N ILE A 177 -8.53 6.91 7.57
CA ILE A 177 -8.61 8.34 7.34
C ILE A 177 -7.21 8.89 7.09
N LYS A 178 -7.11 9.96 6.32
CA LYS A 178 -5.86 10.70 6.15
C LYS A 178 -6.08 12.18 5.99
N LYS A 179 -5.05 12.96 6.33
CA LYS A 179 -5.03 14.41 6.14
C LYS A 179 -3.64 14.85 5.74
N ALA A 180 -3.57 15.61 4.65
CA ALA A 180 -2.36 16.29 4.22
C ALA A 180 -2.38 17.76 4.72
N PHE A 181 -1.21 18.22 5.15
CA PHE A 181 -0.94 19.59 5.57
C PHE A 181 0.23 20.11 4.73
N THR A 182 0.02 21.13 3.95
CA THR A 182 1.09 21.80 3.19
C THR A 182 1.96 22.58 4.19
N LEU A 183 3.25 22.25 4.25
CA LEU A 183 4.22 22.95 5.11
C LEU A 183 4.97 24.02 4.32
N THR A 184 5.39 23.69 3.10
CA THR A 184 5.99 24.62 2.11
C THR A 184 5.47 24.24 0.72
N ASP A 185 5.91 24.94 -0.31
CA ASP A 185 5.54 24.62 -1.71
C ASP A 185 6.00 23.20 -2.12
N ASP A 186 7.10 22.71 -1.54
CA ASP A 186 7.70 21.42 -1.88
C ASP A 186 7.52 20.35 -0.81
N VAL A 187 7.00 20.69 0.38
CA VAL A 187 6.93 19.76 1.53
C VAL A 187 5.54 19.71 2.11
N SER A 188 5.03 18.52 2.29
CA SER A 188 3.78 18.28 2.99
C SER A 188 3.98 17.30 4.15
N LEU A 189 3.16 17.43 5.20
CA LEU A 189 3.00 16.43 6.24
C LEU A 189 1.69 15.69 6.00
N VAL A 190 1.74 14.37 5.91
CA VAL A 190 0.54 13.55 5.77
C VAL A 190 0.40 12.68 7.01
N LEU A 191 -0.73 12.80 7.68
CA LEU A 191 -1.11 11.96 8.81
C LEU A 191 -2.21 10.99 8.37
N GLY A 192 -2.08 9.73 8.78
CA GLY A 192 -3.06 8.68 8.53
C GLY A 192 -3.35 7.87 9.78
N ALA A 193 -4.53 7.31 9.86
CA ALA A 193 -4.92 6.34 10.89
C ALA A 193 -6.01 5.44 10.35
N GLY A 194 -6.09 4.22 10.88
CA GLY A 194 -7.13 3.29 10.48
C GLY A 194 -7.22 2.06 11.36
N VAL A 195 -8.14 1.19 10.97
CA VAL A 195 -8.42 -0.07 11.64
C VAL A 195 -8.73 -1.13 10.60
N THR A 196 -8.31 -2.36 10.86
CA THR A 196 -8.51 -3.47 9.93
C THR A 196 -9.33 -4.59 10.57
N TYR A 197 -10.07 -5.30 9.72
CA TYR A 197 -10.88 -6.45 10.10
C TYR A 197 -10.61 -7.58 9.11
N THR A 198 -10.50 -8.79 9.59
CA THR A 198 -10.36 -9.98 8.75
C THR A 198 -11.61 -10.89 8.91
N ASP A 199 -12.08 -11.44 7.81
CA ASP A 199 -13.10 -12.47 7.79
C ASP A 199 -12.55 -13.71 7.09
N GLY A 200 -11.93 -14.56 7.88
CA GLY A 200 -11.28 -15.77 7.41
C GLY A 200 -9.98 -15.58 6.66
N TYR A 201 -9.55 -14.35 6.39
CA TYR A 201 -8.33 -14.10 5.58
C TYR A 201 -7.08 -14.75 6.19
N TRP A 202 -6.90 -14.61 7.51
CA TRP A 202 -5.85 -15.28 8.27
C TRP A 202 -6.35 -16.55 9.01
N GLY A 203 -7.54 -17.04 8.69
CA GLY A 203 -8.21 -18.16 9.36
C GLY A 203 -9.31 -17.68 10.28
N PRO A 204 -9.04 -17.06 11.45
CA PRO A 204 -10.07 -16.48 12.30
C PRO A 204 -10.70 -15.22 11.71
N SER A 205 -11.93 -14.89 12.14
CA SER A 205 -12.62 -13.64 11.80
C SER A 205 -12.62 -12.72 13.01
N GLY A 206 -12.37 -11.43 12.80
CA GLY A 206 -12.37 -10.43 13.87
C GLY A 206 -11.57 -9.17 13.53
N TRP A 207 -11.53 -8.24 14.48
CA TRP A 207 -10.65 -7.08 14.39
C TRP A 207 -9.20 -7.55 14.37
N ASN A 208 -8.42 -6.96 13.45
CA ASN A 208 -7.05 -7.39 13.19
C ASN A 208 -6.05 -6.46 13.86
N ASN A 209 -6.03 -5.19 13.49
CA ASN A 209 -5.15 -4.19 14.05
C ASN A 209 -5.67 -2.77 13.84
N TYR A 210 -5.11 -1.83 14.57
CA TYR A 210 -5.19 -0.40 14.27
C TYR A 210 -3.81 0.13 13.91
N TYR A 211 -3.77 1.23 13.18
CA TYR A 211 -2.51 1.85 12.78
C TYR A 211 -2.59 3.37 12.79
N ALA A 212 -1.43 3.99 12.92
CA ALA A 212 -1.23 5.41 12.69
C ALA A 212 0.05 5.62 11.89
N THR A 213 0.04 6.58 10.97
CA THR A 213 1.18 6.89 10.11
C THR A 213 1.43 8.39 10.03
N ALA A 214 2.68 8.78 9.88
CA ALA A 214 3.08 10.12 9.52
C ALA A 214 4.14 10.04 8.42
N SER A 215 3.95 10.77 7.33
CA SER A 215 4.91 10.84 6.22
C SER A 215 5.16 12.28 5.81
N LEU A 216 6.33 12.51 5.23
CA LEU A 216 6.79 13.83 4.81
C LEU A 216 7.19 13.80 3.32
N PRO A 217 6.23 13.83 2.38
CA PRO A 217 6.53 13.96 0.96
C PRO A 217 7.28 15.26 0.67
N ILE A 218 8.44 15.15 0.04
CA ILE A 218 9.34 16.24 -0.35
C ILE A 218 9.48 16.18 -1.87
N ALA A 219 8.91 17.16 -2.58
CA ALA A 219 9.09 17.29 -4.02
C ALA A 219 10.53 17.77 -4.31
N LEU A 220 11.36 16.91 -4.86
CA LEU A 220 12.73 17.27 -5.28
C LEU A 220 12.72 18.00 -6.62
N ASN A 221 11.79 17.67 -7.47
CA ASN A 221 11.45 18.35 -8.72
C ASN A 221 10.04 17.94 -9.13
N CYS A 222 9.57 18.35 -10.30
CA CYS A 222 8.22 18.07 -10.80
C CYS A 222 7.91 16.58 -11.03
N ARG A 223 8.91 15.69 -11.04
CA ARG A 223 8.77 14.26 -11.31
C ARG A 223 9.24 13.38 -10.16
N THR A 224 9.99 13.94 -9.22
CA THR A 224 10.69 13.15 -8.19
C THR A 224 10.27 13.59 -6.81
N THR A 225 9.78 12.65 -6.01
CA THR A 225 9.38 12.87 -4.63
C THR A 225 10.11 11.91 -3.71
N LEU A 226 10.74 12.44 -2.66
CA LEU A 226 11.32 11.68 -1.55
C LEU A 226 10.33 11.68 -0.39
N THR A 227 10.02 10.50 0.17
CA THR A 227 9.04 10.39 1.24
C THR A 227 9.58 9.56 2.40
N PRO A 228 10.20 10.16 3.42
CA PRO A 228 10.40 9.49 4.70
C PRO A 228 9.07 9.34 5.43
N TYR A 229 8.95 8.26 6.22
CA TYR A 229 7.76 7.99 7.01
C TYR A 229 8.05 7.23 8.30
N ILE A 230 7.10 7.31 9.22
CA ILE A 230 7.03 6.51 10.43
C ILE A 230 5.60 6.00 10.60
N GLY A 231 5.44 4.80 11.10
CA GLY A 231 4.16 4.18 11.39
C GLY A 231 4.18 3.42 12.71
N TYR A 232 3.00 3.28 13.26
CA TYR A 232 2.74 2.46 14.43
C TYR A 232 1.60 1.51 14.13
N LEU A 233 1.78 0.25 14.46
CA LEU A 233 0.78 -0.80 14.38
C LEU A 233 0.51 -1.31 15.78
N GLY A 234 -0.76 -1.38 16.17
CA GLY A 234 -1.17 -1.91 17.45
C GLY A 234 -2.30 -2.92 17.31
N ALA A 235 -2.33 -3.91 18.20
CA ALA A 235 -3.43 -4.86 18.31
C ALA A 235 -3.62 -5.25 19.77
N PRO A 236 -4.82 -5.08 20.35
CA PRO A 236 -5.14 -5.66 21.67
C PRO A 236 -5.06 -7.18 21.64
N ASP A 237 -4.68 -7.79 22.78
CA ASP A 237 -4.51 -9.25 22.96
C ASP A 237 -5.74 -10.10 22.53
N THR A 238 -6.91 -9.48 22.45
CA THR A 238 -8.15 -10.14 22.02
C THR A 238 -8.39 -10.12 20.53
N TRP A 239 -7.51 -9.46 19.76
CA TRP A 239 -7.64 -9.34 18.31
C TRP A 239 -7.00 -10.51 17.59
N VAL A 240 -7.47 -10.75 16.35
CA VAL A 240 -7.11 -11.93 15.57
C VAL A 240 -5.62 -12.06 15.29
N VAL A 241 -4.93 -10.94 15.11
CA VAL A 241 -3.52 -10.93 14.74
C VAL A 241 -2.61 -11.58 15.79
N ASP A 242 -3.03 -11.58 17.04
CA ASP A 242 -2.27 -12.17 18.16
C ASP A 242 -2.18 -13.72 18.10
N GLY A 243 -2.98 -14.36 17.29
CA GLY A 243 -2.99 -15.83 17.13
C GLY A 243 -2.52 -16.34 15.78
N ILE A 244 -2.10 -15.47 14.87
CA ILE A 244 -1.68 -15.87 13.53
C ILE A 244 -0.35 -16.62 13.60
N PHE A 245 -0.29 -17.77 12.91
CA PHE A 245 0.87 -18.66 12.81
C PHE A 245 1.33 -19.36 14.09
N GLY A 246 0.54 -19.34 15.17
CA GLY A 246 0.90 -20.03 16.41
C GLY A 246 2.20 -19.52 17.06
N THR A 247 2.66 -18.36 16.67
CA THR A 247 3.80 -17.71 17.26
C THR A 247 3.33 -16.82 18.39
N ASN A 248 3.95 -16.96 19.57
CA ASN A 248 3.80 -16.01 20.69
C ASN A 248 4.43 -14.64 20.37
N GLN A 249 4.66 -14.31 19.12
CA GLN A 249 5.10 -12.99 18.68
C GLN A 249 3.86 -12.13 18.53
N ALA A 250 3.53 -11.42 19.60
CA ALA A 250 2.55 -10.35 19.53
C ALA A 250 2.91 -9.43 18.36
N GLN A 251 2.05 -9.37 17.37
CA GLN A 251 2.16 -8.45 16.23
C GLN A 251 1.63 -7.06 16.63
N SER A 252 1.50 -6.83 17.93
CA SER A 252 1.08 -5.59 18.54
C SER A 252 2.29 -4.72 18.86
N ASP A 253 2.09 -3.41 18.88
CA ASP A 253 3.07 -2.42 19.30
C ASP A 253 4.33 -2.36 18.41
N VAL A 254 4.14 -2.46 17.10
CA VAL A 254 5.22 -2.36 16.12
C VAL A 254 5.39 -0.90 15.69
N LEU A 255 6.51 -0.31 16.09
CA LEU A 255 6.98 0.95 15.50
C LEU A 255 7.82 0.61 14.27
N HIS A 256 7.48 1.19 13.13
CA HIS A 256 8.19 0.98 11.88
C HIS A 256 8.38 2.29 11.12
N GLY A 257 9.21 2.28 10.12
CA GLY A 257 9.42 3.45 9.28
C GLY A 257 10.27 3.13 8.08
N GLY A 258 10.44 4.11 7.23
CA GLY A 258 11.20 3.93 6.01
C GLY A 258 11.34 5.20 5.20
N VAL A 259 11.83 5.04 4.00
CA VAL A 259 11.95 6.10 3.02
C VAL A 259 11.70 5.55 1.63
N SER A 260 11.01 6.32 0.79
CA SER A 260 10.82 5.97 -0.62
C SER A 260 11.20 7.13 -1.52
N LEU A 261 11.64 6.80 -2.73
CA LEU A 261 11.85 7.71 -3.84
C LEU A 261 10.91 7.30 -4.97
N ASN A 262 10.11 8.25 -5.42
CA ASN A 262 9.18 8.07 -6.52
C ASN A 262 9.60 8.95 -7.70
N VAL A 263 9.56 8.41 -8.91
CA VAL A 263 9.82 9.12 -10.17
C VAL A 263 8.67 8.86 -11.13
N SER A 264 7.94 9.90 -11.53
CA SER A 264 6.91 9.84 -12.59
C SER A 264 7.50 10.24 -13.94
N PHE A 265 7.07 9.61 -15.02
CA PHE A 265 7.54 9.88 -16.37
C PHE A 265 6.46 9.67 -17.42
#